data_49ecfdd16258d28559b27f745bad0510
#
_entry.id   49ecfdd16258d28559b27f745bad0510
#
_cell.length_a   1.000
_cell.length_b   1.000
_cell.length_c   1.000
_cell.angle_alpha   90.00
_cell.angle_beta   90.00
_cell.angle_gamma   90.00
#
_symmetry.space_group_name_H-M   'P 1'
#
loop_
_entity.id
_entity.type
_entity.pdbx_description
1 polymer ?
#
loop_
_entity_poly.entity_id
_entity_poly.type
_entity_poly.pdbx_seq_one_letter_code
_entity_poly.pdbx_strand_id
1 'polypeptide(L)'
;MEEIEIVYRKISDLTLLDDNPRKISKRDLERLVDSIRINGFWKHRPIALSEREGKLYVLAGHQRIKAAKKLKISEVPTILYHNLTEEQEADIVLRDNINNGEWDFEKLQLGDWSNKADFSFIGLDIPVEDKQSEDEEAADEEQEDNEKEEGSEDDPIADE
;
A
#
# COMPACT_ATOMS: atom_id res chain seq x y z
N MET A 1 -10.74 14.28 -28.48
CA MET A 1 -9.82 13.67 -27.49
C MET A 1 -8.94 14.79 -26.98
N GLU A 2 -8.97 15.04 -25.69
CA GLU A 2 -8.02 15.99 -25.10
C GLU A 2 -6.60 15.42 -25.28
N GLU A 3 -5.68 16.26 -25.70
CA GLU A 3 -4.29 15.90 -25.86
C GLU A 3 -3.67 15.80 -24.47
N ILE A 4 -3.23 14.59 -24.09
CA ILE A 4 -2.57 14.35 -22.79
C ILE A 4 -1.14 14.88 -22.87
N GLU A 5 -0.84 15.93 -22.13
CA GLU A 5 0.49 16.53 -22.06
C GLU A 5 1.26 15.96 -20.86
N ILE A 6 2.52 15.54 -21.13
CA ILE A 6 3.45 15.15 -20.08
C ILE A 6 4.21 16.39 -19.62
N VAL A 7 4.02 16.77 -18.36
CA VAL A 7 4.67 17.92 -17.73
C VAL A 7 5.53 17.47 -16.56
N TYR A 8 6.78 17.91 -16.50
CA TYR A 8 7.65 17.67 -15.35
C TYR A 8 7.25 18.58 -14.19
N ARG A 9 7.01 18.00 -13.02
CA ARG A 9 6.64 18.72 -11.80
C ARG A 9 7.54 18.32 -10.65
N LYS A 10 7.75 19.27 -9.74
CA LYS A 10 8.50 19.02 -8.50
C LYS A 10 7.73 18.05 -7.61
N ILE A 11 8.43 17.07 -7.07
CA ILE A 11 7.84 16.10 -6.12
C ILE A 11 7.28 16.83 -4.89
N SER A 12 7.89 17.94 -4.47
CA SER A 12 7.43 18.76 -3.35
C SER A 12 6.03 19.36 -3.55
N ASP A 13 5.59 19.52 -4.79
CA ASP A 13 4.28 20.08 -5.13
C ASP A 13 3.17 19.02 -5.18
N LEU A 14 3.54 17.74 -5.04
CA LEU A 14 2.63 16.60 -5.15
C LEU A 14 2.18 16.13 -3.76
N THR A 15 0.88 15.84 -3.64
CA THR A 15 0.29 15.27 -2.42
C THR A 15 0.00 13.80 -2.62
N LEU A 16 0.59 12.94 -1.77
CA LEU A 16 0.29 11.51 -1.76
C LEU A 16 -1.05 11.26 -1.06
N LEU A 17 -1.80 10.26 -1.52
CA LEU A 17 -2.99 9.79 -0.83
C LEU A 17 -2.58 8.94 0.38
N ASP A 18 -3.04 9.32 1.58
CA ASP A 18 -2.73 8.61 2.83
C ASP A 18 -3.45 7.25 2.90
N ASP A 19 -4.61 7.14 2.28
CA ASP A 19 -5.47 5.96 2.24
C ASP A 19 -5.23 5.07 1.01
N ASN A 20 -4.13 5.25 0.29
CA ASN A 20 -3.80 4.42 -0.87
C ASN A 20 -3.70 2.94 -0.45
N PRO A 21 -4.52 2.05 -1.03
CA PRO A 21 -4.63 0.66 -0.61
C PRO A 21 -3.48 -0.24 -1.07
N ARG A 22 -2.47 0.31 -1.74
CA ARG A 22 -1.33 -0.45 -2.25
C ARG A 22 -0.21 -0.56 -1.23
N LYS A 23 0.26 -1.78 -1.02
CA LYS A 23 1.50 -2.09 -0.30
C LYS A 23 2.65 -2.38 -1.24
N ILE A 24 3.87 -2.08 -0.79
CA ILE A 24 5.10 -2.55 -1.42
C ILE A 24 6.04 -3.06 -0.34
N SER A 25 6.66 -4.22 -0.56
CA SER A 25 7.68 -4.73 0.35
C SER A 25 8.93 -3.84 0.30
N LYS A 26 9.72 -3.85 1.39
CA LYS A 26 11.00 -3.12 1.41
C LYS A 26 11.93 -3.58 0.29
N ARG A 27 11.98 -4.89 0.03
CA ARG A 27 12.77 -5.50 -1.03
C ARG A 27 12.36 -5.01 -2.42
N ASP A 28 11.05 -4.94 -2.70
CA ASP A 28 10.54 -4.50 -3.99
C ASP A 28 10.72 -3.00 -4.19
N LEU A 29 10.63 -2.21 -3.12
CA LEU A 29 10.97 -0.79 -3.18
C LEU A 29 12.45 -0.57 -3.50
N GLU A 30 13.36 -1.35 -2.90
CA GLU A 30 14.79 -1.30 -3.20
C GLU A 30 15.08 -1.67 -4.66
N ARG A 31 14.43 -2.71 -5.19
CA ARG A 31 14.51 -3.08 -6.61
C ARG A 31 14.03 -1.95 -7.54
N LEU A 32 12.94 -1.28 -7.16
CA LEU A 32 12.42 -0.14 -7.90
C LEU A 32 13.40 1.03 -7.87
N VAL A 33 14.02 1.32 -6.73
CA VAL A 33 15.08 2.33 -6.58
C VAL A 33 16.25 2.02 -7.49
N ASP A 34 16.73 0.78 -7.50
CA ASP A 34 17.85 0.36 -8.36
C ASP A 34 17.49 0.46 -9.84
N SER A 35 16.28 0.06 -10.21
CA SER A 35 15.80 0.20 -11.58
C SER A 35 15.78 1.65 -12.05
N ILE A 36 15.29 2.56 -11.22
CA ILE A 36 15.27 4.00 -11.55
C ILE A 36 16.68 4.58 -11.57
N ARG A 37 17.57 4.13 -10.66
CA ARG A 37 18.97 4.58 -10.65
C ARG A 37 19.70 4.22 -11.94
N ILE A 38 19.47 3.01 -12.45
CA ILE A 38 20.17 2.49 -13.64
C ILE A 38 19.57 3.05 -14.93
N ASN A 39 18.24 3.07 -15.03
CA ASN A 39 17.53 3.33 -16.29
C ASN A 39 16.89 4.73 -16.34
N GLY A 40 16.96 5.50 -15.27
CA GLY A 40 16.24 6.75 -15.13
C GLY A 40 14.74 6.56 -14.82
N PHE A 41 14.04 7.67 -14.56
CA PHE A 41 12.60 7.67 -14.35
C PHE A 41 11.88 7.51 -15.70
N TRP A 42 10.94 6.58 -15.80
CA TRP A 42 10.30 6.21 -17.07
C TRP A 42 9.30 7.26 -17.55
N LYS A 43 9.57 7.87 -18.69
CA LYS A 43 8.67 8.85 -19.32
C LYS A 43 7.37 8.23 -19.82
N HIS A 44 7.39 6.97 -20.23
CA HIS A 44 6.20 6.26 -20.73
C HIS A 44 5.24 5.79 -19.63
N ARG A 45 5.61 5.99 -18.38
CA ARG A 45 4.75 5.76 -17.21
C ARG A 45 4.78 6.98 -16.29
N PRO A 46 4.19 8.11 -16.72
CA PRO A 46 4.16 9.32 -15.92
C PRO A 46 3.32 9.11 -14.64
N ILE A 47 3.51 9.99 -13.67
CA ILE A 47 2.68 10.05 -12.48
C ILE A 47 1.32 10.64 -12.86
N ALA A 48 0.23 9.94 -12.52
CA ALA A 48 -1.12 10.45 -12.76
C ALA A 48 -1.56 11.32 -11.59
N LEU A 49 -2.03 12.52 -11.90
CA LEU A 49 -2.44 13.53 -10.94
C LEU A 49 -3.90 13.95 -11.15
N SER A 50 -4.56 14.32 -10.07
CA SER A 50 -5.82 15.05 -10.06
C SER A 50 -5.66 16.36 -9.30
N GLU A 51 -6.35 17.41 -9.74
CA GLU A 51 -6.34 18.70 -9.05
C GLU A 51 -7.64 18.84 -8.24
N ARG A 52 -7.49 19.10 -6.94
CA ARG A 52 -8.58 19.44 -6.04
C ARG A 52 -8.16 20.60 -5.13
N GLU A 53 -8.98 21.66 -5.10
CA GLU A 53 -8.75 22.81 -4.22
C GLU A 53 -7.34 23.41 -4.33
N GLY A 54 -6.78 23.45 -5.53
CA GLY A 54 -5.43 23.96 -5.79
C GLY A 54 -4.29 23.04 -5.37
N LYS A 55 -4.57 21.80 -4.98
CA LYS A 55 -3.58 20.77 -4.66
C LYS A 55 -3.55 19.69 -5.71
N LEU A 56 -2.36 19.15 -5.97
CA LEU A 56 -2.14 18.06 -6.92
C LEU A 56 -2.03 16.72 -6.16
N TYR A 57 -3.07 15.91 -6.29
CA TYR A 57 -3.12 14.59 -5.65
C TYR A 57 -2.62 13.51 -6.60
N VAL A 58 -1.76 12.64 -6.10
CA VAL A 58 -1.23 11.51 -6.85
C VAL A 58 -2.25 10.38 -6.86
N LEU A 59 -2.74 10.02 -8.04
CA LEU A 59 -3.64 8.88 -8.24
C LEU A 59 -2.88 7.60 -8.54
N ALA A 60 -1.82 7.68 -9.37
CA ALA A 60 -0.98 6.54 -9.74
C ALA A 60 0.50 6.90 -9.68
N GLY A 61 1.32 5.96 -9.19
CA GLY A 61 2.77 6.13 -9.12
C GLY A 61 3.34 6.44 -7.74
N HIS A 62 2.60 6.23 -6.66
CA HIS A 62 3.04 6.46 -5.28
C HIS A 62 4.40 5.83 -4.97
N GLN A 63 4.62 4.57 -5.38
CA GLN A 63 5.87 3.86 -5.10
C GLN A 63 7.04 4.42 -5.90
N ARG A 64 6.79 4.86 -7.14
CA ARG A 64 7.80 5.53 -7.97
C ARG A 64 8.21 6.88 -7.38
N ILE A 65 7.28 7.62 -6.77
CA ILE A 65 7.59 8.85 -6.03
C ILE A 65 8.44 8.53 -4.79
N LYS A 66 8.10 7.49 -4.03
CA LYS A 66 8.91 7.07 -2.87
C LYS A 66 10.33 6.70 -3.28
N ALA A 67 10.49 5.96 -4.37
CA ALA A 67 11.79 5.60 -4.91
C ALA A 67 12.57 6.83 -5.41
N ALA A 68 11.91 7.76 -6.11
CA ALA A 68 12.50 9.00 -6.57
C ALA A 68 12.99 9.88 -5.41
N LYS A 69 12.23 9.96 -4.31
CA LYS A 69 12.66 10.66 -3.09
C LYS A 69 13.93 10.06 -2.50
N LYS A 70 14.04 8.73 -2.44
CA LYS A 70 15.26 8.05 -1.98
C LYS A 70 16.48 8.37 -2.85
N LEU A 71 16.28 8.54 -4.15
CA LEU A 71 17.32 8.92 -5.10
C LEU A 71 17.57 10.44 -5.19
N LYS A 72 16.85 11.23 -4.39
CA LYS A 72 16.92 12.71 -4.41
C LYS A 72 16.59 13.31 -5.78
N ILE A 73 15.74 12.68 -6.55
CA ILE A 73 15.16 13.20 -7.78
C ILE A 73 14.17 14.29 -7.40
N SER A 74 14.30 15.48 -7.96
CA SER A 74 13.47 16.64 -7.62
C SER A 74 12.20 16.74 -8.46
N GLU A 75 12.25 16.31 -9.73
CA GLU A 75 11.15 16.44 -10.68
C GLU A 75 10.84 15.11 -11.36
N VAL A 76 9.57 14.86 -11.61
CA VAL A 76 9.08 13.65 -12.26
C VAL A 76 8.10 13.99 -13.39
N PRO A 77 8.03 13.15 -14.44
CA PRO A 77 7.05 13.32 -15.50
C PRO A 77 5.64 13.03 -14.95
N THR A 78 4.70 13.91 -15.23
CA THR A 78 3.32 13.83 -14.74
C THR A 78 2.32 14.06 -15.86
N ILE A 79 1.12 13.50 -15.69
CA ILE A 79 -0.08 13.86 -16.43
C ILE A 79 -1.13 14.38 -15.44
N LEU A 80 -1.87 15.39 -15.82
CA LEU A 80 -2.89 16.00 -14.97
C LEU A 80 -4.27 15.77 -15.57
N TYR A 81 -5.14 15.14 -14.80
CA TYR A 81 -6.56 15.01 -15.09
C TYR A 81 -7.32 16.14 -14.41
N HIS A 82 -8.21 16.77 -15.18
CA HIS A 82 -9.05 17.85 -14.69
C HIS A 82 -10.47 17.37 -14.46
N ASN A 83 -11.13 17.96 -13.46
CA ASN A 83 -12.57 17.78 -13.19
C ASN A 83 -13.00 16.31 -13.00
N LEU A 84 -12.15 15.47 -12.41
CA LEU A 84 -12.54 14.12 -12.03
C LEU A 84 -13.51 14.13 -10.85
N THR A 85 -14.49 13.24 -10.89
CA THR A 85 -15.30 12.92 -9.70
C THR A 85 -14.50 12.03 -8.74
N GLU A 86 -14.93 11.96 -7.48
CA GLU A 86 -14.30 11.06 -6.50
C GLU A 86 -14.34 9.58 -6.95
N GLU A 87 -15.41 9.18 -7.62
CA GLU A 87 -15.57 7.84 -8.18
C GLU A 87 -14.54 7.58 -9.30
N GLN A 88 -14.35 8.54 -10.20
CA GLN A 88 -13.36 8.44 -11.27
C GLN A 88 -11.92 8.39 -10.74
N GLU A 89 -11.61 9.19 -9.71
CA GLU A 89 -10.31 9.13 -9.05
C GLU A 89 -10.07 7.77 -8.39
N ALA A 90 -11.06 7.26 -7.66
CA ALA A 90 -10.98 5.94 -7.03
C ALA A 90 -10.79 4.82 -8.06
N ASP A 91 -11.50 4.88 -9.19
CA ASP A 91 -11.36 3.92 -10.29
C ASP A 91 -9.93 3.92 -10.86
N ILE A 92 -9.34 5.09 -11.09
CA ILE A 92 -7.95 5.20 -11.56
C ILE A 92 -6.96 4.58 -10.56
N VAL A 93 -7.11 4.91 -9.27
CA VAL A 93 -6.22 4.38 -8.20
C VAL A 93 -6.30 2.86 -8.13
N LEU A 94 -7.51 2.31 -8.14
CA LEU A 94 -7.72 0.86 -8.01
C LEU A 94 -7.25 0.11 -9.27
N ARG A 95 -7.54 0.61 -10.46
CA ARG A 95 -7.11 -0.03 -11.72
C ARG A 95 -5.60 -0.02 -11.91
N ASP A 96 -4.90 1.05 -11.51
CA ASP A 96 -3.43 1.08 -11.56
C ASP A 96 -2.81 0.00 -10.66
N ASN A 97 -3.52 -0.40 -9.61
CA ASN A 97 -3.04 -1.35 -8.62
C ASN A 97 -3.37 -2.82 -8.91
N ILE A 98 -4.32 -3.13 -9.81
CA ILE A 98 -4.80 -4.51 -10.09
C ILE A 98 -3.66 -5.46 -10.46
N ASN A 99 -2.69 -5.00 -11.25
CA ASN A 99 -1.66 -5.85 -11.83
C ASN A 99 -0.28 -5.72 -11.16
N ASN A 100 -0.13 -4.90 -10.12
CA ASN A 100 1.19 -4.53 -9.63
C ASN A 100 1.24 -4.34 -8.11
N GLY A 101 1.40 -5.41 -7.36
CA GLY A 101 1.68 -5.33 -5.94
C GLY A 101 0.66 -6.02 -5.05
N GLU A 102 0.84 -5.90 -3.77
CA GLU A 102 -0.07 -6.43 -2.75
C GLU A 102 -1.08 -5.36 -2.33
N TRP A 103 -2.29 -5.81 -2.00
CA TRP A 103 -3.34 -4.95 -1.49
C TRP A 103 -3.20 -4.77 0.02
N ASP A 104 -3.44 -3.56 0.49
CA ASP A 104 -3.71 -3.29 1.88
C ASP A 104 -5.22 -3.40 2.12
N PHE A 105 -5.67 -4.61 2.46
CA PHE A 105 -7.09 -4.89 2.66
C PHE A 105 -7.70 -4.12 3.82
N GLU A 106 -6.92 -3.81 4.85
CA GLU A 106 -7.38 -2.96 5.95
C GLU A 106 -7.72 -1.56 5.46
N LYS A 107 -6.86 -0.96 4.65
CA LYS A 107 -7.14 0.35 4.04
C LYS A 107 -8.29 0.32 3.06
N LEU A 108 -8.48 -0.78 2.32
CA LEU A 108 -9.64 -0.95 1.45
C LEU A 108 -10.95 -1.01 2.23
N GLN A 109 -10.95 -1.67 3.39
CA GLN A 109 -12.14 -1.81 4.25
C GLN A 109 -12.43 -0.55 5.06
N LEU A 110 -11.40 0.07 5.66
CA LEU A 110 -11.53 1.26 6.51
C LEU A 110 -11.62 2.56 5.69
N GLY A 111 -10.99 2.61 4.53
CA GLY A 111 -11.14 3.71 3.60
C GLY A 111 -12.50 3.62 2.89
N ASP A 112 -13.08 4.75 2.54
CA ASP A 112 -14.40 4.85 1.87
C ASP A 112 -14.38 4.34 0.41
N TRP A 113 -13.52 3.35 0.12
CA TRP A 113 -13.31 2.81 -1.23
C TRP A 113 -14.51 2.02 -1.76
N SER A 114 -15.20 1.27 -0.89
CA SER A 114 -16.40 0.51 -1.26
C SER A 114 -17.56 1.40 -1.70
N ASN A 115 -17.62 2.63 -1.21
CA ASN A 115 -18.62 3.61 -1.61
C ASN A 115 -18.22 4.38 -2.87
N LYS A 116 -16.93 4.40 -3.21
CA LYS A 116 -16.38 5.14 -4.36
C LYS A 116 -16.20 4.28 -5.62
N ALA A 117 -16.02 2.97 -5.47
CA ALA A 117 -15.76 2.08 -6.58
C ALA A 117 -16.47 0.74 -6.43
N ASP A 118 -16.88 0.15 -7.55
CA ASP A 118 -17.42 -1.21 -7.60
C ASP A 118 -16.28 -2.22 -7.70
N PHE A 119 -15.95 -2.88 -6.58
CA PHE A 119 -14.89 -3.87 -6.51
C PHE A 119 -15.15 -5.09 -7.38
N SER A 120 -16.41 -5.48 -7.54
CA SER A 120 -16.77 -6.63 -8.38
C SER A 120 -16.47 -6.38 -9.85
N PHE A 121 -16.67 -5.14 -10.30
CA PHE A 121 -16.39 -4.74 -11.68
C PHE A 121 -14.89 -4.78 -12.00
N ILE A 122 -14.04 -4.47 -11.04
CA ILE A 122 -12.58 -4.51 -11.21
C ILE A 122 -11.97 -5.87 -10.87
N GLY A 123 -12.79 -6.87 -10.49
CA GLY A 123 -12.33 -8.22 -10.17
C GLY A 123 -11.56 -8.33 -8.87
N LEU A 124 -11.83 -7.45 -7.91
CA LEU A 124 -11.21 -7.46 -6.60
C LEU A 124 -12.14 -8.11 -5.59
N ASP A 125 -11.78 -9.32 -5.15
CA ASP A 125 -12.43 -10.01 -4.04
C ASP A 125 -11.74 -9.61 -2.73
N ILE A 126 -12.47 -8.94 -1.85
CA ILE A 126 -11.95 -8.57 -0.53
C ILE A 126 -12.15 -9.76 0.40
N PRO A 127 -11.06 -10.32 0.98
CA PRO A 127 -11.19 -11.35 1.99
C PRO A 127 -12.03 -10.83 3.17
N VAL A 128 -13.07 -11.55 3.53
CA VAL A 128 -13.79 -11.30 4.79
C VAL A 128 -12.96 -11.98 5.88
N GLU A 129 -12.26 -11.21 6.68
CA GLU A 129 -11.63 -11.75 7.89
C GLU A 129 -12.74 -12.16 8.85
N ASP A 130 -12.95 -13.47 8.97
CA ASP A 130 -13.72 -14.02 10.09
C ASP A 130 -12.94 -13.70 11.37
N LYS A 131 -13.47 -12.79 12.18
CA LYS A 131 -12.90 -12.41 13.50
C LYS A 131 -12.88 -13.57 14.53
N GLN A 132 -13.02 -14.80 14.07
CA GLN A 132 -13.03 -15.98 14.95
C GLN A 132 -11.68 -16.70 15.06
N SER A 133 -10.65 -16.30 14.31
CA SER A 133 -9.33 -16.98 14.36
C SER A 133 -8.33 -16.36 15.33
N GLU A 134 -8.57 -15.15 15.83
CA GLU A 134 -7.65 -14.53 16.80
C GLU A 134 -7.89 -15.02 18.24
N ASP A 135 -9.09 -15.55 18.54
CA ASP A 135 -9.40 -16.09 19.88
C ASP A 135 -8.92 -17.55 20.06
N GLU A 136 -8.62 -18.29 18.99
CA GLU A 136 -8.12 -19.67 19.08
C GLU A 136 -6.59 -19.75 19.19
N GLU A 137 -5.82 -18.82 18.59
CA GLU A 137 -4.35 -18.80 18.75
C GLU A 137 -3.92 -18.30 20.12
N ALA A 138 -4.69 -17.39 20.75
CA ALA A 138 -4.41 -16.94 22.11
C ALA A 138 -4.73 -18.00 23.20
N ALA A 139 -5.62 -18.95 22.89
CA ALA A 139 -5.94 -20.03 23.82
C ALA A 139 -4.92 -21.19 23.83
N ASP A 140 -4.22 -21.39 22.72
CA ASP A 140 -3.18 -22.43 22.63
C ASP A 140 -1.86 -22.00 23.28
N GLU A 141 -1.52 -20.68 23.27
CA GLU A 141 -0.31 -20.19 23.95
C GLU A 141 -0.43 -20.17 25.47
N GLU A 142 -1.64 -20.03 26.04
CA GLU A 142 -1.87 -20.11 27.50
C GLU A 142 -1.85 -21.56 28.04
N GLN A 143 -1.98 -22.59 27.20
CA GLN A 143 -1.90 -23.98 27.63
C GLN A 143 -0.46 -24.53 27.62
N GLU A 144 0.44 -24.04 26.80
CA GLU A 144 1.84 -24.48 26.81
C GLU A 144 2.66 -23.89 27.96
N ASP A 145 2.31 -22.73 28.51
CA ASP A 145 3.01 -22.14 29.66
C ASP A 145 2.61 -22.76 30.99
N ASN A 146 1.43 -23.39 31.08
CA ASN A 146 0.93 -24.01 32.32
C ASN A 146 1.45 -25.45 32.54
N GLU A 147 1.92 -26.13 31.49
CA GLU A 147 2.52 -27.47 31.63
C GLU A 147 4.01 -27.44 32.02
N LYS A 148 4.67 -26.28 32.01
CA LYS A 148 6.10 -26.15 32.38
C LYS A 148 6.37 -25.80 33.84
N GLU A 149 5.35 -25.45 34.61
CA GLU A 149 5.50 -25.10 36.04
C GLU A 149 5.21 -26.24 37.03
N GLU A 150 4.66 -27.39 36.60
CA GLU A 150 4.38 -28.52 37.52
C GLU A 150 5.44 -29.63 37.58
N GLY A 151 6.62 -29.40 37.01
CA GLY A 151 7.68 -30.44 36.88
C GLY A 151 8.95 -30.31 37.74
N SER A 152 8.96 -29.50 38.81
CA SER A 152 10.13 -29.37 39.64
C SER A 152 9.88 -29.28 41.15
N GLU A 153 9.31 -30.33 41.73
CA GLU A 153 9.46 -30.62 43.18
C GLU A 153 9.50 -32.13 43.35
N ASP A 154 10.69 -32.67 43.49
CA ASP A 154 10.99 -33.72 44.47
C ASP A 154 12.42 -34.17 44.30
N ASP A 155 13.26 -33.77 45.23
CA ASP A 155 14.44 -34.49 45.60
C ASP A 155 14.50 -34.61 47.12
N PRO A 156 14.36 -35.79 47.70
CA PRO A 156 14.67 -35.98 49.08
C PRO A 156 16.11 -36.46 49.25
N ILE A 157 16.81 -35.73 50.06
CA ILE A 157 18.07 -36.01 50.68
C ILE A 157 17.97 -37.31 51.52
N ALA A 158 18.91 -38.20 51.40
CA ALA A 158 19.30 -39.21 52.41
C ALA A 158 20.81 -39.30 52.47
N ASP A 159 21.35 -38.81 53.49
CA ASP A 159 21.98 -39.35 54.67
C ASP A 159 22.92 -40.56 54.42
N GLU A 160 24.14 -40.32 54.67
CA GLU A 160 25.16 -40.83 55.57
C GLU A 160 26.60 -40.49 55.10
#